data_5a8e110e60c14c897084e8911405d84d
#
_entry.id   5a8e110e60c14c897084e8911405d84d
#
_cell.length_a   1.000
_cell.length_b   1.000
_cell.length_c   1.000
_cell.angle_alpha   90.00
_cell.angle_beta   90.00
_cell.angle_gamma   90.00
#
_symmetry.space_group_name_H-M   'P 1'
#
loop_
_entity.id
_entity.type
_entity.pdbx_description
1 polymer ?
#
loop_
_entity_poly.entity_id
_entity_poly.type
_entity_poly.pdbx_seq_one_letter_code
_entity_poly.pdbx_strand_id
1 'polypeptide(L)'
;RLVGSEMCIRDRPRPLATMIVAYSGLCWIGMSVYGHRTWLRRGEVFSIIFCVFGRFSPIETRGQGGPYLRPYGMGLLTQRPASMSLTIFILTLLATVTFDGFMETPLWLQIKNTILSTENLVPLLLTVRSVFRDLDLVLETIGLISAPILFFTMYLVTCTAVSWLDSRVGTPTGPNITPTMTARWFVLSLVPIAIAYHLAHYLSYFLIAGQLFIPLLSDPLGIGWNIFGTASRRVNIGIINAK
;
A
#
# COMPACT_ATOMS: atom_id res chain seq x y z
N ARG A 1 17.10 19.70 -3.63
CA ARG A 1 16.41 20.09 -2.37
C ARG A 1 15.16 19.24 -2.06
N LEU A 2 15.00 18.05 -2.67
CA LEU A 2 13.86 17.14 -2.43
C LEU A 2 14.18 16.00 -1.43
N VAL A 3 15.18 16.18 -0.59
CA VAL A 3 15.72 15.11 0.31
C VAL A 3 15.43 15.41 1.79
N GLY A 4 14.62 16.42 2.10
CA GLY A 4 14.59 16.97 3.46
C GLY A 4 13.63 16.32 4.46
N SER A 5 12.46 15.80 4.05
CA SER A 5 11.45 15.33 5.00
C SER A 5 11.47 13.82 5.23
N GLU A 6 11.74 13.04 4.22
CA GLU A 6 11.87 11.57 4.36
C GLU A 6 13.14 11.15 5.14
N MET A 7 14.20 11.96 5.09
CA MET A 7 15.41 11.71 5.86
C MET A 7 15.18 11.71 7.38
N CYS A 8 14.22 12.46 7.92
CA CYS A 8 14.05 12.60 9.37
C CYS A 8 13.60 11.31 10.10
N ILE A 9 12.81 10.46 9.47
CA ILE A 9 12.43 9.16 10.06
C ILE A 9 13.51 8.12 9.79
N ARG A 10 14.14 8.19 8.64
CA ARG A 10 15.20 7.28 8.19
C ARG A 10 16.51 7.44 8.94
N ASP A 11 16.83 8.66 9.40
CA ASP A 11 18.04 8.95 10.16
C ASP A 11 17.92 8.64 11.66
N ARG A 12 16.74 8.20 12.12
CA ARG A 12 16.50 7.83 13.51
C ARG A 12 16.09 6.35 13.60
N PRO A 13 17.03 5.43 13.73
CA PRO A 13 16.72 3.99 13.79
C PRO A 13 15.86 3.62 15.01
N ARG A 14 15.91 4.41 16.09
CA ARG A 14 15.12 4.17 17.31
C ARG A 14 13.60 4.22 17.10
N PRO A 15 13.00 5.26 16.49
CA PRO A 15 11.56 5.27 16.22
C PRO A 15 11.10 4.09 15.36
N LEU A 16 11.85 3.76 14.31
CA LEU A 16 11.55 2.62 13.44
C LEU A 16 11.58 1.29 14.22
N ALA A 17 12.64 1.07 14.99
CA ALA A 17 12.75 -0.11 15.84
C ALA A 17 11.59 -0.21 16.85
N THR A 18 11.20 0.93 17.46
CA THR A 18 10.06 0.98 18.38
C THR A 18 8.76 0.62 17.69
N MET A 19 8.52 1.12 16.47
CA MET A 19 7.33 0.77 15.68
C MET A 19 7.30 -0.72 15.33
N ILE A 20 8.44 -1.30 14.93
CA ILE A 20 8.54 -2.74 14.62
C ILE A 20 8.23 -3.59 15.85
N VAL A 21 8.82 -3.24 17.01
CA VAL A 21 8.58 -3.96 18.27
C VAL A 21 7.12 -3.82 18.71
N ALA A 22 6.55 -2.61 18.64
CA ALA A 22 5.14 -2.38 18.98
C ALA A 22 4.19 -3.16 18.07
N TYR A 23 4.44 -3.16 16.75
CA TYR A 23 3.66 -3.93 15.79
C TYR A 23 3.76 -5.44 16.05
N SER A 24 4.97 -5.96 16.31
CA SER A 24 5.19 -7.37 16.64
C SER A 24 4.46 -7.75 17.92
N GLY A 25 4.53 -6.91 18.96
CA GLY A 25 3.80 -7.11 20.21
C GLY A 25 2.28 -7.15 20.02
N LEU A 26 1.75 -6.22 19.20
CA LEU A 26 0.32 -6.19 18.84
C LEU A 26 -0.09 -7.50 18.12
N CYS A 27 0.75 -7.99 17.20
CA CYS A 27 0.50 -9.23 16.49
C CYS A 27 0.51 -10.44 17.44
N TRP A 28 1.44 -10.50 18.40
CA TRP A 28 1.48 -11.59 19.40
C TRP A 28 0.26 -11.56 20.31
N ILE A 29 -0.15 -10.38 20.78
CA ILE A 29 -1.38 -10.22 21.58
C ILE A 29 -2.59 -10.66 20.76
N GLY A 30 -2.71 -10.20 19.51
CA GLY A 30 -3.79 -10.59 18.63
C GLY A 30 -3.86 -12.10 18.36
N MET A 31 -2.72 -12.74 18.12
CA MET A 31 -2.63 -14.18 17.96
C MET A 31 -3.01 -14.95 19.24
N SER A 32 -2.65 -14.42 20.41
CA SER A 32 -2.98 -15.03 21.70
C SER A 32 -4.47 -14.92 22.01
N VAL A 33 -5.11 -13.79 21.72
CA VAL A 33 -6.53 -13.52 22.01
C VAL A 33 -7.46 -14.20 21.03
N TYR A 34 -7.18 -14.07 19.71
CA TYR A 34 -8.08 -14.55 18.64
C TYR A 34 -7.66 -15.87 18.01
N GLY A 35 -6.50 -16.40 18.41
CA GLY A 35 -5.87 -17.56 17.80
C GLY A 35 -5.10 -17.19 16.52
N HIS A 36 -3.93 -17.82 16.32
CA HIS A 36 -3.00 -17.48 15.23
C HIS A 36 -3.63 -17.54 13.83
N ARG A 37 -4.44 -18.57 13.54
CA ARG A 37 -5.09 -18.73 12.23
C ARG A 37 -6.11 -17.63 11.94
N THR A 38 -6.89 -17.23 12.94
CA THR A 38 -7.91 -16.20 12.78
C THR A 38 -7.27 -14.83 12.60
N TRP A 39 -6.25 -14.53 13.44
CA TRP A 39 -5.53 -13.27 13.39
C TRP A 39 -4.82 -13.07 12.04
N LEU A 40 -4.02 -14.02 11.58
CA LEU A 40 -3.30 -13.94 10.30
C LEU A 40 -4.24 -13.83 9.09
N ARG A 41 -5.45 -14.38 9.17
CA ARG A 41 -6.41 -14.31 8.07
C ARG A 41 -7.26 -13.04 8.03
N ARG A 42 -7.40 -12.33 9.17
CA ARG A 42 -8.37 -11.23 9.29
C ARG A 42 -7.83 -9.96 9.93
N GLY A 43 -6.79 -10.04 10.74
CA GLY A 43 -6.25 -8.94 11.55
C GLY A 43 -4.86 -8.49 11.15
N GLU A 44 -4.05 -9.37 10.55
CA GLU A 44 -2.67 -9.06 10.20
C GLU A 44 -2.59 -8.60 8.75
N VAL A 45 -2.20 -7.33 8.58
CA VAL A 45 -2.25 -6.61 7.29
C VAL A 45 -1.35 -7.25 6.24
N PHE A 46 -0.12 -7.59 6.57
CA PHE A 46 0.83 -8.16 5.61
C PHE A 46 0.41 -9.56 5.16
N SER A 47 -0.13 -10.39 6.06
CA SER A 47 -0.68 -11.70 5.68
C SER A 47 -1.84 -11.56 4.70
N ILE A 48 -2.68 -10.56 4.87
CA ILE A 48 -3.79 -10.28 3.94
C ILE A 48 -3.24 -9.81 2.59
N ILE A 49 -2.25 -8.89 2.57
CA ILE A 49 -1.60 -8.43 1.33
C ILE A 49 -1.00 -9.62 0.58
N PHE A 50 -0.18 -10.43 1.25
CA PHE A 50 0.45 -11.59 0.63
C PHE A 50 -0.57 -12.63 0.17
N CYS A 51 -1.66 -12.82 0.90
CA CYS A 51 -2.76 -13.70 0.49
C CYS A 51 -3.45 -13.19 -0.78
N VAL A 52 -3.67 -11.89 -0.90
CA VAL A 52 -4.28 -11.25 -2.09
C VAL A 52 -3.31 -11.33 -3.28
N PHE A 53 -2.05 -10.95 -3.09
CA PHE A 53 -1.04 -10.98 -4.15
C PHE A 53 -0.71 -12.42 -4.58
N GLY A 54 -0.70 -13.36 -3.64
CA GLY A 54 -0.52 -14.78 -3.91
C GLY A 54 -1.60 -15.40 -4.83
N ARG A 55 -2.77 -14.78 -4.95
CA ARG A 55 -3.78 -15.20 -5.94
C ARG A 55 -3.33 -14.97 -7.38
N PHE A 56 -2.46 -13.99 -7.59
CA PHE A 56 -1.86 -13.72 -8.90
C PHE A 56 -0.72 -14.69 -9.23
N SER A 57 -0.13 -15.35 -8.22
CA SER A 57 1.00 -16.27 -8.38
C SER A 57 0.65 -17.46 -9.28
N PRO A 58 1.63 -17.93 -10.10
CA PRO A 58 1.49 -19.15 -10.88
C PRO A 58 1.64 -20.43 -10.04
N ILE A 59 2.03 -20.30 -8.77
CA ILE A 59 2.19 -21.45 -7.86
C ILE A 59 1.02 -21.49 -6.89
N GLU A 60 0.35 -22.63 -6.81
CA GLU A 60 -0.71 -22.90 -5.85
C GLU A 60 -0.47 -24.23 -5.12
N THR A 61 -0.81 -24.30 -3.82
CA THR A 61 -0.79 -25.53 -3.04
C THR A 61 -2.22 -25.98 -2.77
N ARG A 62 -2.57 -27.22 -3.15
CA ARG A 62 -3.89 -27.82 -2.87
C ARG A 62 -3.76 -28.88 -1.78
N GLY A 63 -4.19 -28.54 -0.57
CA GLY A 63 -4.27 -29.50 0.54
C GLY A 63 -2.99 -30.29 0.77
N GLN A 64 -3.09 -31.63 0.77
CA GLN A 64 -1.95 -32.53 0.91
C GLN A 64 -1.19 -32.82 -0.38
N GLY A 65 -1.67 -32.34 -1.53
CA GLY A 65 -0.95 -32.39 -2.81
C GLY A 65 0.11 -31.29 -2.84
N GLY A 66 1.31 -31.60 -3.35
CA GLY A 66 2.41 -30.64 -3.49
C GLY A 66 2.05 -29.39 -4.30
N PRO A 67 2.97 -28.43 -4.43
CA PRO A 67 2.75 -27.24 -5.23
C PRO A 67 2.54 -27.61 -6.72
N TYR A 68 1.58 -26.99 -7.38
CA TYR A 68 1.33 -27.14 -8.81
C TYR A 68 1.35 -25.78 -9.50
N LEU A 69 1.69 -25.78 -10.78
CA LEU A 69 1.72 -24.59 -11.62
C LEU A 69 0.35 -24.32 -12.24
N ARG A 70 -0.07 -23.08 -12.23
CA ARG A 70 -1.28 -22.57 -12.90
C ARG A 70 -0.93 -21.30 -13.70
N PRO A 71 -1.75 -20.88 -14.67
CA PRO A 71 -1.59 -19.59 -15.33
C PRO A 71 -1.62 -18.43 -14.34
N TYR A 72 -0.84 -17.37 -14.62
CA TYR A 72 -0.86 -16.15 -13.83
C TYR A 72 -2.28 -15.57 -13.71
N GLY A 73 -2.63 -15.10 -12.53
CA GLY A 73 -3.94 -14.47 -12.28
C GLY A 73 -5.11 -15.44 -12.16
N MET A 74 -4.92 -16.73 -12.40
CA MET A 74 -6.02 -17.71 -12.31
C MET A 74 -6.69 -17.75 -10.94
N GLY A 75 -5.94 -17.47 -9.86
CA GLY A 75 -6.50 -17.40 -8.50
C GLY A 75 -7.34 -16.14 -8.22
N LEU A 76 -7.36 -15.19 -9.13
CA LEU A 76 -8.25 -14.02 -9.06
C LEU A 76 -9.62 -14.32 -9.68
N LEU A 77 -9.72 -15.31 -10.56
CA LEU A 77 -10.96 -15.77 -11.16
C LEU A 77 -11.69 -16.67 -10.16
N THR A 78 -12.55 -16.06 -9.36
CA THR A 78 -13.32 -16.77 -8.33
C THR A 78 -14.78 -16.87 -8.73
N GLN A 79 -15.44 -17.95 -8.32
CA GLN A 79 -16.88 -18.13 -8.52
C GLN A 79 -17.73 -17.41 -7.46
N ARG A 80 -17.09 -16.71 -6.53
CA ARG A 80 -17.77 -15.99 -5.43
C ARG A 80 -17.29 -14.55 -5.38
N PRO A 81 -18.21 -13.60 -5.16
CA PRO A 81 -17.82 -12.20 -5.00
C PRO A 81 -16.94 -12.01 -3.76
N ALA A 82 -16.00 -11.08 -3.84
CA ALA A 82 -15.17 -10.70 -2.69
C ALA A 82 -16.05 -10.21 -1.52
N SER A 83 -15.55 -10.32 -0.29
CA SER A 83 -16.21 -9.67 0.86
C SER A 83 -16.10 -8.15 0.74
N MET A 84 -17.04 -7.41 1.34
CA MET A 84 -16.97 -5.94 1.34
C MET A 84 -15.69 -5.43 2.01
N SER A 85 -15.28 -6.06 3.12
CA SER A 85 -14.03 -5.74 3.81
C SER A 85 -12.80 -5.90 2.89
N LEU A 86 -12.76 -6.99 2.09
CA LEU A 86 -11.68 -7.21 1.15
C LEU A 86 -11.72 -6.19 0.00
N THR A 87 -12.91 -5.80 -0.45
CA THR A 87 -13.09 -4.76 -1.46
C THR A 87 -12.53 -3.43 -0.98
N ILE A 88 -12.90 -2.99 0.23
CA ILE A 88 -12.38 -1.76 0.84
C ILE A 88 -10.86 -1.87 1.02
N PHE A 89 -10.36 -3.00 1.48
CA PHE A 89 -8.93 -3.22 1.70
C PHE A 89 -8.11 -3.07 0.41
N ILE A 90 -8.54 -3.70 -0.69
CA ILE A 90 -7.83 -3.62 -1.99
C ILE A 90 -7.87 -2.18 -2.52
N LEU A 91 -8.99 -1.49 -2.41
CA LEU A 91 -9.10 -0.09 -2.83
C LEU A 91 -8.22 0.83 -1.98
N THR A 92 -8.17 0.62 -0.66
CA THR A 92 -7.28 1.37 0.23
C THR A 92 -5.82 1.11 -0.11
N LEU A 93 -5.43 -0.15 -0.33
CA LEU A 93 -4.07 -0.53 -0.71
C LEU A 93 -3.65 0.15 -2.02
N LEU A 94 -4.53 0.21 -3.01
CA LEU A 94 -4.26 0.89 -4.27
C LEU A 94 -4.21 2.41 -4.10
N ALA A 95 -5.14 2.98 -3.33
CA ALA A 95 -5.22 4.41 -3.11
C ALA A 95 -4.00 4.94 -2.35
N THR A 96 -3.52 4.23 -1.33
CA THR A 96 -2.36 4.67 -0.53
C THR A 96 -1.08 4.71 -1.36
N VAL A 97 -0.78 3.67 -2.14
CA VAL A 97 0.42 3.68 -2.99
C VAL A 97 0.30 4.70 -4.14
N THR A 98 -0.91 4.94 -4.65
CA THR A 98 -1.13 5.97 -5.68
C THR A 98 -0.95 7.37 -5.09
N PHE A 99 -1.43 7.61 -3.87
CA PHE A 99 -1.24 8.88 -3.18
C PHE A 99 0.23 9.12 -2.82
N ASP A 100 0.94 8.10 -2.39
CA ASP A 100 2.38 8.15 -2.12
C ASP A 100 3.17 8.62 -3.37
N GLY A 101 2.92 8.00 -4.53
CA GLY A 101 3.48 8.48 -5.79
C GLY A 101 2.98 9.87 -6.22
N PHE A 102 1.74 10.23 -5.89
CA PHE A 102 1.19 11.56 -6.20
C PHE A 102 1.87 12.67 -5.40
N MET A 103 2.23 12.42 -4.14
CA MET A 103 2.94 13.39 -3.28
C MET A 103 4.29 13.81 -3.87
N GLU A 104 4.94 12.97 -4.67
CA GLU A 104 6.20 13.28 -5.33
C GLU A 104 6.05 14.15 -6.59
N THR A 105 4.81 14.41 -7.03
CA THR A 105 4.55 15.16 -8.27
C THR A 105 4.58 16.67 -8.05
N PRO A 106 4.96 17.46 -9.09
CA PRO A 106 4.86 18.92 -9.05
C PRO A 106 3.42 19.42 -8.80
N LEU A 107 2.42 18.64 -9.19
CA LEU A 107 1.01 18.98 -8.99
C LEU A 107 0.64 19.01 -7.50
N TRP A 108 1.11 18.05 -6.71
CA TRP A 108 0.91 18.06 -5.27
C TRP A 108 1.53 19.30 -4.62
N LEU A 109 2.73 19.67 -5.04
CA LEU A 109 3.40 20.88 -4.57
C LEU A 109 2.60 22.15 -4.90
N GLN A 110 2.02 22.23 -6.10
CA GLN A 110 1.13 23.35 -6.48
C GLN A 110 -0.13 23.40 -5.62
N ILE A 111 -0.76 22.25 -5.35
CA ILE A 111 -1.93 22.15 -4.49
C ILE A 111 -1.60 22.64 -3.06
N LYS A 112 -0.49 22.16 -2.49
CA LYS A 112 -0.03 22.61 -1.16
C LYS A 112 0.19 24.13 -1.14
N ASN A 113 0.90 24.66 -2.10
CA ASN A 113 1.16 26.09 -2.19
C ASN A 113 -0.13 26.92 -2.33
N THR A 114 -1.08 26.45 -3.12
CA THR A 114 -2.39 27.12 -3.28
C THR A 114 -3.17 27.12 -1.97
N ILE A 115 -3.20 26.00 -1.25
CA ILE A 115 -3.88 25.92 0.05
C ILE A 115 -3.23 26.88 1.06
N LEU A 116 -1.88 26.87 1.13
CA LEU A 116 -1.13 27.72 2.07
C LEU A 116 -1.20 29.21 1.75
N SER A 117 -1.42 29.59 0.49
CA SER A 117 -1.54 30.98 0.06
C SER A 117 -2.98 31.53 0.07
N THR A 118 -3.97 30.67 0.36
CA THR A 118 -5.38 31.09 0.37
C THR A 118 -5.70 31.89 1.62
N GLU A 119 -5.94 33.18 1.49
CA GLU A 119 -6.18 34.11 2.61
C GLU A 119 -7.32 33.66 3.56
N ASN A 120 -8.38 33.10 3.01
CA ASN A 120 -9.53 32.62 3.81
C ASN A 120 -9.19 31.43 4.73
N LEU A 121 -8.14 30.70 4.43
CA LEU A 121 -7.68 29.55 5.22
C LEU A 121 -6.61 29.92 6.26
N VAL A 122 -6.02 31.11 6.17
CA VAL A 122 -4.95 31.56 7.09
C VAL A 122 -5.32 31.40 8.56
N PRO A 123 -6.50 31.84 9.05
CA PRO A 123 -6.84 31.69 10.47
C PRO A 123 -6.90 30.23 10.92
N LEU A 124 -7.45 29.35 10.06
CA LEU A 124 -7.53 27.91 10.31
C LEU A 124 -6.13 27.31 10.31
N LEU A 125 -5.28 27.66 9.32
CA LEU A 125 -3.91 27.18 9.23
C LEU A 125 -3.04 27.58 10.42
N LEU A 126 -3.20 28.81 10.92
CA LEU A 126 -2.52 29.28 12.14
C LEU A 126 -2.97 28.48 13.38
N THR A 127 -4.26 28.18 13.50
CA THR A 127 -4.77 27.36 14.58
C THR A 127 -4.24 25.94 14.50
N VAL A 128 -4.25 25.33 13.32
CA VAL A 128 -3.68 23.98 13.09
C VAL A 128 -2.18 23.97 13.39
N ARG A 129 -1.43 24.98 12.94
CA ARG A 129 0.01 25.11 13.21
C ARG A 129 0.30 25.24 14.72
N SER A 130 -0.54 25.90 15.49
CA SER A 130 -0.35 26.02 16.95
C SER A 130 -0.45 24.66 17.66
N VAL A 131 -1.26 23.75 17.12
CA VAL A 131 -1.49 22.41 17.68
C VAL A 131 -0.47 21.39 17.16
N PHE A 132 -0.26 21.34 15.85
CA PHE A 132 0.50 20.27 15.19
C PHE A 132 1.94 20.65 14.79
N ARG A 133 2.34 21.90 14.92
CA ARG A 133 3.67 22.44 14.58
C ARG A 133 4.08 22.33 13.11
N ASP A 134 3.65 21.27 12.40
CA ASP A 134 4.01 20.96 11.02
C ASP A 134 2.74 20.89 10.15
N LEU A 135 2.55 21.90 9.31
CA LEU A 135 1.40 21.98 8.40
C LEU A 135 1.54 21.01 7.21
N ASP A 136 2.76 20.72 6.77
CA ASP A 136 2.99 19.76 5.68
C ASP A 136 2.52 18.37 6.09
N LEU A 137 2.89 17.94 7.29
CA LEU A 137 2.44 16.66 7.84
C LEU A 137 0.91 16.56 7.94
N VAL A 138 0.25 17.67 8.34
CA VAL A 138 -1.22 17.70 8.43
C VAL A 138 -1.86 17.58 7.05
N LEU A 139 -1.37 18.32 6.04
CA LEU A 139 -1.88 18.26 4.69
C LEU A 139 -1.67 16.87 4.06
N GLU A 140 -0.51 16.27 4.25
CA GLU A 140 -0.21 14.91 3.80
C GLU A 140 -1.09 13.88 4.49
N THR A 141 -1.34 14.02 5.79
CA THR A 141 -2.25 13.13 6.52
C THR A 141 -3.70 13.25 6.03
N ILE A 142 -4.18 14.47 5.78
CA ILE A 142 -5.52 14.70 5.20
C ILE A 142 -5.59 14.08 3.81
N GLY A 143 -4.57 14.27 2.99
CA GLY A 143 -4.46 13.67 1.67
C GLY A 143 -4.51 12.14 1.73
N LEU A 144 -3.73 11.54 2.63
CA LEU A 144 -3.67 10.10 2.82
C LEU A 144 -5.03 9.51 3.26
N ILE A 145 -5.81 10.24 4.07
CA ILE A 145 -7.15 9.80 4.50
C ILE A 145 -8.18 10.02 3.37
N SER A 146 -8.07 11.12 2.64
CA SER A 146 -9.02 11.46 1.58
C SER A 146 -8.85 10.60 0.32
N ALA A 147 -7.64 10.14 0.02
CA ALA A 147 -7.37 9.34 -1.17
C ALA A 147 -8.18 8.03 -1.22
N PRO A 148 -8.23 7.18 -0.18
CA PRO A 148 -9.09 6.00 -0.18
C PRO A 148 -10.58 6.31 -0.35
N ILE A 149 -11.06 7.41 0.22
CA ILE A 149 -12.45 7.85 0.09
C ILE A 149 -12.75 8.22 -1.36
N LEU A 150 -11.86 8.98 -2.00
CA LEU A 150 -11.97 9.37 -3.39
C LEU A 150 -11.96 8.13 -4.32
N PHE A 151 -11.01 7.22 -4.11
CA PHE A 151 -10.91 5.98 -4.88
C PHE A 151 -12.16 5.12 -4.75
N PHE A 152 -12.66 4.96 -3.52
CA PHE A 152 -13.87 4.20 -3.26
C PHE A 152 -15.09 4.82 -3.94
N THR A 153 -15.22 6.15 -3.87
CA THR A 153 -16.30 6.89 -4.52
C THR A 153 -16.25 6.74 -6.04
N MET A 154 -15.08 6.95 -6.66
CA MET A 154 -14.89 6.76 -8.10
C MET A 154 -15.21 5.33 -8.54
N TYR A 155 -14.74 4.36 -7.76
CA TYR A 155 -14.99 2.95 -8.04
C TYR A 155 -16.48 2.62 -7.95
N LEU A 156 -17.19 3.11 -6.92
CA LEU A 156 -18.64 2.92 -6.80
C LEU A 156 -19.42 3.60 -7.93
N VAL A 157 -19.02 4.80 -8.34
CA VAL A 157 -19.62 5.50 -9.48
C VAL A 157 -19.48 4.65 -10.75
N THR A 158 -18.29 4.11 -11.01
CA THR A 158 -18.04 3.21 -12.14
C THR A 158 -18.91 1.94 -12.07
N CYS A 159 -18.95 1.30 -10.91
CA CYS A 159 -19.79 0.10 -10.72
C CYS A 159 -21.28 0.40 -10.87
N THR A 160 -21.74 1.58 -10.44
CA THR A 160 -23.10 2.03 -10.61
C THR A 160 -23.44 2.25 -12.09
N ALA A 161 -22.52 2.89 -12.84
CA ALA A 161 -22.68 3.08 -14.28
C ALA A 161 -22.76 1.72 -15.01
N VAL A 162 -21.89 0.76 -14.67
CA VAL A 162 -21.93 -0.59 -15.24
C VAL A 162 -23.25 -1.29 -14.93
N SER A 163 -23.72 -1.26 -13.68
CA SER A 163 -24.99 -1.87 -13.28
C SER A 163 -26.18 -1.20 -13.96
N TRP A 164 -26.13 0.13 -14.16
CA TRP A 164 -27.16 0.86 -14.88
C TRP A 164 -27.19 0.48 -16.37
N LEU A 165 -26.04 0.36 -17.03
CA LEU A 165 -25.94 -0.08 -18.42
C LEU A 165 -26.46 -1.51 -18.57
N ASP A 166 -26.09 -2.40 -17.67
CA ASP A 166 -26.59 -3.79 -17.68
C ASP A 166 -28.12 -3.84 -17.60
N SER A 167 -28.73 -3.01 -16.74
CA SER A 167 -30.19 -2.91 -16.61
C SER A 167 -30.89 -2.38 -17.87
N ARG A 168 -30.15 -1.63 -18.72
CA ARG A 168 -30.70 -1.09 -19.99
C ARG A 168 -30.54 -2.04 -21.17
N VAL A 169 -29.49 -2.84 -21.19
CA VAL A 169 -29.09 -3.71 -22.30
C VAL A 169 -29.41 -5.19 -22.00
N GLY A 170 -29.45 -5.53 -20.70
CA GLY A 170 -29.64 -6.90 -20.22
C GLY A 170 -30.98 -7.50 -20.58
N THR A 171 -31.00 -8.82 -20.74
CA THR A 171 -32.24 -9.56 -20.97
C THR A 171 -33.11 -9.56 -19.69
N PRO A 172 -34.45 -9.46 -19.80
CA PRO A 172 -35.36 -9.36 -18.65
C PRO A 172 -35.32 -10.55 -17.67
N THR A 173 -34.57 -11.59 -17.99
CA THR A 173 -34.51 -12.87 -17.25
C THR A 173 -33.30 -13.01 -16.34
N GLY A 174 -32.37 -12.02 -16.34
CA GLY A 174 -31.16 -12.04 -15.47
C GLY A 174 -31.44 -11.50 -14.04
N PRO A 175 -30.68 -11.95 -13.03
CA PRO A 175 -30.78 -11.38 -11.69
C PRO A 175 -30.35 -9.90 -11.73
N ASN A 176 -31.12 -9.02 -11.07
CA ASN A 176 -30.77 -7.61 -10.94
C ASN A 176 -29.41 -7.48 -10.22
N ILE A 177 -28.37 -7.09 -10.96
CA ILE A 177 -27.03 -6.89 -10.42
C ILE A 177 -26.97 -5.53 -9.75
N THR A 178 -26.81 -5.53 -8.43
CA THR A 178 -26.66 -4.27 -7.66
C THR A 178 -25.25 -3.71 -7.81
N PRO A 179 -25.05 -2.36 -7.72
CA PRO A 179 -23.71 -1.75 -7.79
C PRO A 179 -22.71 -2.33 -6.78
N THR A 180 -23.17 -2.67 -5.58
CA THR A 180 -22.34 -3.29 -4.55
C THR A 180 -21.92 -4.70 -4.92
N MET A 181 -22.77 -5.45 -5.61
CA MET A 181 -22.44 -6.78 -6.10
C MET A 181 -21.43 -6.70 -7.24
N THR A 182 -21.63 -5.77 -8.18
CA THR A 182 -20.66 -5.44 -9.23
C THR A 182 -19.29 -5.10 -8.64
N ALA A 183 -19.26 -4.21 -7.65
CA ALA A 183 -18.01 -3.82 -6.98
C ALA A 183 -17.27 -5.04 -6.37
N ARG A 184 -17.99 -5.95 -5.73
CA ARG A 184 -17.41 -7.14 -5.11
C ARG A 184 -16.91 -8.18 -6.12
N TRP A 185 -17.49 -8.22 -7.31
CA TRP A 185 -17.03 -9.10 -8.40
C TRP A 185 -15.78 -8.56 -9.09
N PHE A 186 -15.75 -7.24 -9.36
CA PHE A 186 -14.68 -6.64 -10.16
C PHE A 186 -13.45 -6.22 -9.35
N VAL A 187 -13.52 -6.10 -8.02
CA VAL A 187 -12.37 -5.62 -7.24
C VAL A 187 -11.11 -6.46 -7.40
N LEU A 188 -11.24 -7.76 -7.59
CA LEU A 188 -10.08 -8.63 -7.78
C LEU A 188 -9.33 -8.37 -9.09
N SER A 189 -9.97 -7.75 -10.09
CA SER A 189 -9.30 -7.33 -11.33
C SER A 189 -8.34 -6.17 -11.11
N LEU A 190 -8.44 -5.43 -10.00
CA LEU A 190 -7.52 -4.36 -9.63
C LEU A 190 -6.23 -4.88 -8.97
N VAL A 191 -6.20 -6.14 -8.55
CA VAL A 191 -5.03 -6.72 -7.86
C VAL A 191 -3.77 -6.70 -8.74
N PRO A 192 -3.79 -7.07 -10.03
CA PRO A 192 -2.61 -6.95 -10.89
C PRO A 192 -2.10 -5.51 -11.00
N ILE A 193 -3.01 -4.54 -11.03
CA ILE A 193 -2.67 -3.11 -11.05
C ILE A 193 -2.00 -2.71 -9.73
N ALA A 194 -2.55 -3.14 -8.60
CA ALA A 194 -1.96 -2.88 -7.29
C ALA A 194 -0.55 -3.48 -7.18
N ILE A 195 -0.33 -4.71 -7.64
CA ILE A 195 0.99 -5.36 -7.67
C ILE A 195 1.96 -4.54 -8.54
N ALA A 196 1.54 -4.18 -9.77
CA ALA A 196 2.37 -3.43 -10.69
C ALA A 196 2.76 -2.05 -10.12
N TYR A 197 1.82 -1.37 -9.46
CA TYR A 197 2.06 -0.08 -8.82
C TYR A 197 3.05 -0.17 -7.67
N HIS A 198 2.86 -1.13 -6.76
CA HIS A 198 3.80 -1.37 -5.65
C HIS A 198 5.20 -1.73 -6.18
N LEU A 199 5.27 -2.59 -7.20
CA LEU A 199 6.55 -2.96 -7.79
C LEU A 199 7.23 -1.75 -8.43
N ALA A 200 6.52 -0.97 -9.23
CA ALA A 200 7.08 0.21 -9.90
C ALA A 200 7.55 1.27 -8.91
N HIS A 201 6.75 1.55 -7.88
CA HIS A 201 7.05 2.59 -6.89
C HIS A 201 8.24 2.21 -6.00
N TYR A 202 8.25 0.97 -5.48
CA TYR A 202 9.28 0.54 -4.54
C TYR A 202 10.51 -0.10 -5.17
N LEU A 203 10.48 -0.45 -6.48
CA LEU A 203 11.60 -1.12 -7.14
C LEU A 203 12.87 -0.26 -7.12
N SER A 204 12.75 1.01 -7.45
CA SER A 204 13.87 1.95 -7.45
C SER A 204 14.49 2.09 -6.07
N TYR A 205 13.64 2.23 -5.06
CA TYR A 205 14.05 2.28 -3.67
C TYR A 205 14.74 0.96 -3.24
N PHE A 206 14.17 -0.17 -3.61
CA PHE A 206 14.73 -1.50 -3.30
C PHE A 206 16.11 -1.70 -3.95
N LEU A 207 16.28 -1.29 -5.20
CA LEU A 207 17.57 -1.42 -5.90
C LEU A 207 18.67 -0.57 -5.29
N ILE A 208 18.35 0.59 -4.73
CA ILE A 208 19.32 1.47 -4.07
C ILE A 208 19.51 1.07 -2.62
N ALA A 209 18.45 1.08 -1.82
CA ALA A 209 18.51 0.85 -0.39
C ALA A 209 18.79 -0.63 -0.04
N GLY A 210 18.36 -1.57 -0.89
CA GLY A 210 18.66 -2.99 -0.72
C GLY A 210 20.17 -3.31 -0.75
N GLN A 211 20.99 -2.45 -1.38
CA GLN A 211 22.44 -2.61 -1.34
C GLN A 211 23.01 -2.42 0.07
N LEU A 212 22.36 -1.63 0.93
CA LEU A 212 22.77 -1.44 2.32
C LEU A 212 22.66 -2.72 3.15
N PHE A 213 21.87 -3.70 2.69
CA PHE A 213 21.77 -4.98 3.36
C PHE A 213 23.08 -5.78 3.33
N ILE A 214 23.89 -5.60 2.29
CA ILE A 214 25.15 -6.31 2.11
C ILE A 214 26.19 -5.96 3.19
N PRO A 215 26.54 -4.66 3.43
CA PRO A 215 27.43 -4.30 4.53
C PRO A 215 26.80 -4.57 5.90
N LEU A 216 25.49 -4.43 6.05
CA LEU A 216 24.80 -4.73 7.30
C LEU A 216 24.89 -6.21 7.69
N LEU A 217 24.82 -7.14 6.74
CA LEU A 217 25.06 -8.56 7.00
C LEU A 217 26.48 -8.82 7.47
N SER A 218 27.47 -8.04 7.00
CA SER A 218 28.87 -8.18 7.38
C SER A 218 29.19 -7.62 8.76
N ASP A 219 28.46 -6.57 9.19
CA ASP A 219 28.56 -5.95 10.50
C ASP A 219 27.17 -5.61 11.08
N PRO A 220 26.40 -6.63 11.50
CA PRO A 220 25.01 -6.42 11.93
C PRO A 220 24.86 -5.61 13.22
N LEU A 221 25.92 -5.50 14.02
CA LEU A 221 25.91 -4.79 15.29
C LEU A 221 26.62 -3.43 15.23
N GLY A 222 27.26 -3.09 14.10
CA GLY A 222 28.00 -1.85 13.94
C GLY A 222 29.25 -1.75 14.83
N ILE A 223 29.86 -2.87 15.21
CA ILE A 223 31.00 -2.97 16.10
C ILE A 223 32.34 -3.19 15.37
N GLY A 224 32.33 -3.02 14.06
CA GLY A 224 33.54 -3.15 13.22
C GLY A 224 33.79 -4.57 12.72
N TRP A 225 32.82 -5.45 12.76
CA TRP A 225 32.94 -6.78 12.17
C TRP A 225 33.00 -6.71 10.63
N ASN A 226 33.67 -7.67 10.04
CA ASN A 226 33.72 -7.82 8.59
C ASN A 226 33.62 -9.31 8.21
N ILE A 227 32.47 -9.92 8.58
CA ILE A 227 32.26 -11.37 8.49
C ILE A 227 32.40 -11.87 7.04
N PHE A 228 31.89 -11.10 6.08
CA PHE A 228 31.87 -11.47 4.65
C PHE A 228 32.82 -10.62 3.79
N GLY A 229 33.68 -9.77 4.39
CA GLY A 229 34.55 -8.88 3.64
C GLY A 229 33.85 -7.73 2.93
N THR A 230 32.57 -7.47 3.25
CA THR A 230 31.71 -6.51 2.55
C THR A 230 31.29 -5.31 3.40
N ALA A 231 31.80 -5.17 4.64
CA ALA A 231 31.44 -4.09 5.55
C ALA A 231 31.72 -2.68 4.98
N SER A 232 32.78 -2.54 4.16
CA SER A 232 33.17 -1.27 3.54
C SER A 232 32.49 -0.99 2.19
N ARG A 233 31.57 -1.85 1.72
CA ARG A 233 30.92 -1.68 0.43
C ARG A 233 30.03 -0.45 0.42
N ARG A 234 30.25 0.45 -0.55
CA ARG A 234 29.44 1.66 -0.75
C ARG A 234 28.25 1.39 -1.65
N VAL A 235 27.15 2.09 -1.38
CA VAL A 235 25.96 2.06 -2.22
C VAL A 235 26.26 2.70 -3.58
N ASN A 236 25.92 2.00 -4.65
CA ASN A 236 26.01 2.53 -6.01
C ASN A 236 24.66 3.14 -6.42
N ILE A 237 24.55 4.46 -6.38
CA ILE A 237 23.34 5.20 -6.78
C ILE A 237 23.18 5.19 -8.31
N GLY A 238 24.26 4.97 -9.06
CA GLY A 238 24.28 4.95 -10.53
C GLY A 238 23.61 3.71 -11.19
N ILE A 239 23.11 2.75 -10.40
CA ILE A 239 22.38 1.58 -10.93
C ILE A 239 21.10 2.02 -11.65
N ILE A 240 20.49 3.11 -11.21
CA ILE A 240 19.30 3.69 -11.83
C ILE A 240 19.70 5.03 -12.43
N ASN A 241 20.45 5.00 -13.54
CA ASN A 241 20.62 6.18 -14.38
C ASN A 241 19.37 6.32 -15.26
N ALA A 242 18.37 7.00 -14.75
CA ALA A 242 17.34 7.58 -15.61
C ALA A 242 18.00 8.75 -16.38
N LYS A 243 18.41 8.50 -17.62
CA LYS A 243 18.67 9.57 -18.60
C LYS A 243 17.36 10.19 -19.02
#